data_45727a297fb559a726257d600db6a7f4
#
_entry.id   45727a297fb559a726257d600db6a7f4
#
_cell.length_a   1.000
_cell.length_b   1.000
_cell.length_c   1.000
_cell.angle_alpha   90.00
_cell.angle_beta   90.00
_cell.angle_gamma   90.00
#
_symmetry.space_group_name_H-M   'P 1'
#
loop_
_entity.id
_entity.type
_entity.pdbx_description
1 polymer ?
#
loop_
_entity_poly.entity_id
_entity_poly.type
_entity_poly.pdbx_seq_one_letter_code
_entity_poly.pdbx_strand_id
1 'polypeptide(L)'
;MAIFNEQQDPVRIEGQASRALTLKHLWRHCSRQDRILLAGSWLLTLALSIGLGLASIIYSWSGLALNFGGTDIYVTVYPPLIFCTIWVIWFGFWWGFVPAYLATLVLALYSGIPPLWSLLFAFADPLGLAVLALGYRAIPLSPDLRTLNSILFFVLLSFIGGIFGSSGSFIWTHTNQLGVYDVYAIWQGWWLGALLQNLIFVAPVLMLGSAAVKRWQRARQ
;
A
#
# COMPACT_ATOMS: atom_id res chain seq x y z
N MET A 1 -26.24 14.91 42.73
CA MET A 1 -26.76 14.77 41.36
C MET A 1 -25.64 15.19 40.39
N ALA A 2 -24.77 14.27 40.03
CA ALA A 2 -23.57 14.54 39.21
C ALA A 2 -23.94 14.32 37.74
N ILE A 3 -23.97 15.42 36.99
CA ILE A 3 -24.11 15.40 35.53
C ILE A 3 -22.76 14.94 34.98
N PHE A 4 -22.65 13.64 34.63
CA PHE A 4 -21.55 13.13 33.84
C PHE A 4 -21.65 13.78 32.45
N ASN A 5 -20.81 14.81 32.25
CA ASN A 5 -20.58 15.40 30.95
C ASN A 5 -19.74 14.36 30.18
N GLU A 6 -20.41 13.57 29.37
CA GLU A 6 -19.79 12.58 28.47
C GLU A 6 -19.07 13.38 27.37
N GLN A 7 -17.86 13.87 27.72
CA GLN A 7 -16.92 14.38 26.74
C GLN A 7 -16.63 13.22 25.80
N GLN A 8 -17.33 13.18 24.67
CA GLN A 8 -17.09 12.21 23.62
C GLN A 8 -15.62 12.30 23.23
N ASP A 9 -14.88 11.23 23.53
CA ASP A 9 -13.46 11.11 23.33
C ASP A 9 -13.15 11.37 21.84
N PRO A 10 -12.36 12.40 21.48
CA PRO A 10 -12.09 12.75 20.08
C PRO A 10 -11.49 11.59 19.28
N VAL A 11 -10.81 10.66 19.96
CA VAL A 11 -10.26 9.43 19.39
C VAL A 11 -11.37 8.49 18.89
N ARG A 12 -12.52 8.44 19.61
CA ARG A 12 -13.66 7.60 19.24
C ARG A 12 -14.37 8.13 17.99
N ILE A 13 -14.41 9.44 17.82
CA ILE A 13 -15.00 10.11 16.63
C ILE A 13 -14.11 9.91 15.40
N GLU A 14 -12.78 9.98 15.53
CA GLU A 14 -11.85 9.74 14.42
C GLU A 14 -11.90 8.29 13.91
N GLY A 15 -12.03 7.31 14.80
CA GLY A 15 -12.18 5.91 14.42
C GLY A 15 -13.51 5.60 13.71
N GLN A 16 -14.60 6.31 14.06
CA GLN A 16 -15.89 6.19 13.37
C GLN A 16 -15.89 6.88 12.00
N ALA A 17 -15.26 8.04 11.88
CA ALA A 17 -15.12 8.75 10.60
C ALA A 17 -14.34 7.94 9.57
N SER A 18 -13.25 7.28 9.98
CA SER A 18 -12.47 6.37 9.12
C SER A 18 -13.26 5.13 8.67
N ARG A 19 -14.22 4.65 9.49
CA ARG A 19 -15.08 3.51 9.15
C ARG A 19 -16.21 3.85 8.17
N ALA A 20 -16.65 5.11 8.11
CA ALA A 20 -17.78 5.54 7.30
C ALA A 20 -17.45 5.69 5.81
N LEU A 21 -16.17 5.75 5.44
CA LEU A 21 -15.71 5.98 4.07
C LEU A 21 -15.56 4.70 3.23
N THR A 22 -16.49 3.77 3.38
CA THR A 22 -16.58 2.67 2.43
C THR A 22 -16.94 3.20 1.04
N LEU A 23 -16.46 2.54 -0.02
CA LEU A 23 -16.76 2.85 -1.43
C LEU A 23 -18.26 3.14 -1.65
N LYS A 24 -19.13 2.39 -0.96
CA LYS A 24 -20.59 2.53 -1.02
C LYS A 24 -21.08 3.85 -0.42
N HIS A 25 -20.48 4.32 0.66
CA HIS A 25 -20.83 5.57 1.32
C HIS A 25 -20.38 6.78 0.49
N LEU A 26 -19.13 6.77 0.01
CA LEU A 26 -18.60 7.79 -0.89
C LEU A 26 -19.44 7.91 -2.17
N TRP A 27 -19.83 6.77 -2.75
CA TRP A 27 -20.64 6.77 -3.98
C TRP A 27 -22.05 7.34 -3.79
N ARG A 28 -22.64 7.18 -2.62
CA ARG A 28 -24.00 7.67 -2.32
C ARG A 28 -24.07 9.16 -1.96
N HIS A 29 -23.04 9.66 -1.27
CA HIS A 29 -23.07 11.01 -0.67
C HIS A 29 -22.20 12.04 -1.41
N CYS A 30 -21.37 11.65 -2.36
CA CYS A 30 -20.55 12.56 -3.15
C CYS A 30 -21.33 13.21 -4.30
N SER A 31 -21.01 14.48 -4.58
CA SER A 31 -21.50 15.18 -5.77
C SER A 31 -21.03 14.48 -7.06
N ARG A 32 -21.69 14.77 -8.19
CA ARG A 32 -21.30 14.20 -9.49
C ARG A 32 -19.84 14.55 -9.84
N GLN A 33 -19.42 15.78 -9.55
CA GLN A 33 -18.06 16.25 -9.80
C GLN A 33 -17.03 15.49 -8.97
N ASP A 34 -17.31 15.29 -7.66
CA ASP A 34 -16.41 14.54 -6.78
C ASP A 34 -16.26 13.09 -7.20
N ARG A 35 -17.36 12.46 -7.66
CA ARG A 35 -17.31 11.08 -8.18
C ARG A 35 -16.44 10.98 -9.42
N ILE A 36 -16.53 11.95 -10.34
CA ILE A 36 -15.69 11.98 -11.54
C ILE A 36 -14.23 12.19 -11.17
N LEU A 37 -13.92 13.13 -10.25
CA LEU A 37 -12.56 13.38 -9.79
C LEU A 37 -11.97 12.15 -9.09
N LEU A 38 -12.74 11.50 -8.21
CA LEU A 38 -12.28 10.32 -7.49
C LEU A 38 -12.06 9.13 -8.43
N ALA A 39 -13.02 8.87 -9.33
CA ALA A 39 -12.88 7.82 -10.33
C ALA A 39 -11.73 8.10 -11.31
N GLY A 40 -11.59 9.35 -11.74
CA GLY A 40 -10.50 9.76 -12.63
C GLY A 40 -9.13 9.63 -11.98
N SER A 41 -8.97 10.05 -10.72
CA SER A 41 -7.72 9.89 -9.98
C SER A 41 -7.39 8.42 -9.71
N TRP A 42 -8.40 7.58 -9.45
CA TRP A 42 -8.21 6.15 -9.29
C TRP A 42 -7.81 5.45 -10.59
N LEU A 43 -8.47 5.78 -11.71
CA LEU A 43 -8.09 5.28 -13.04
C LEU A 43 -6.68 5.72 -13.45
N LEU A 44 -6.31 6.98 -13.14
CA LEU A 44 -4.96 7.47 -13.34
C LEU A 44 -3.95 6.66 -12.50
N THR A 45 -4.28 6.38 -11.23
CA THR A 45 -3.43 5.54 -10.38
C THR A 45 -3.27 4.14 -10.96
N LEU A 46 -4.33 3.54 -11.45
CA LEU A 46 -4.27 2.23 -12.12
C LEU A 46 -3.36 2.28 -13.35
N ALA A 47 -3.53 3.27 -14.22
CA ALA A 47 -2.71 3.44 -15.42
C ALA A 47 -1.24 3.68 -15.09
N LEU A 48 -0.95 4.54 -14.10
CA LEU A 48 0.40 4.79 -13.61
C LEU A 48 1.01 3.54 -12.97
N SER A 49 0.23 2.79 -12.19
CA SER A 49 0.71 1.56 -11.55
C SER A 49 1.11 0.51 -12.59
N ILE A 50 0.29 0.30 -13.62
CA ILE A 50 0.62 -0.62 -14.72
C ILE A 50 1.83 -0.08 -15.51
N GLY A 51 1.81 1.18 -15.90
CA GLY A 51 2.86 1.79 -16.73
C GLY A 51 4.23 1.81 -16.04
N LEU A 52 4.28 2.23 -14.78
CA LEU A 52 5.53 2.26 -14.00
C LEU A 52 6.01 0.85 -13.61
N GLY A 53 5.07 -0.07 -13.37
CA GLY A 53 5.40 -1.48 -13.15
C GLY A 53 6.09 -2.10 -14.36
N LEU A 54 5.55 -1.92 -15.57
CA LEU A 54 6.17 -2.37 -16.80
C LEU A 54 7.49 -1.65 -17.08
N ALA A 55 7.54 -0.33 -16.90
CA ALA A 55 8.76 0.45 -17.07
C ALA A 55 9.89 -0.04 -16.16
N SER A 56 9.57 -0.46 -14.93
CA SER A 56 10.58 -0.98 -14.00
C SER A 56 11.30 -2.23 -14.50
N ILE A 57 10.61 -3.06 -15.28
CA ILE A 57 11.23 -4.22 -15.93
C ILE A 57 11.98 -3.81 -17.21
N ILE A 58 11.32 -3.05 -18.09
CA ILE A 58 11.88 -2.67 -19.40
C ILE A 58 13.22 -1.94 -19.23
N TYR A 59 13.32 -1.05 -18.25
CA TYR A 59 14.51 -0.26 -17.99
C TYR A 59 15.42 -0.85 -16.90
N SER A 60 15.09 -2.00 -16.35
CA SER A 60 15.88 -2.71 -15.31
C SER A 60 16.28 -1.83 -14.10
N TRP A 61 15.42 -0.85 -13.74
CA TRP A 61 15.70 0.11 -12.66
C TRP A 61 15.19 -0.35 -11.29
N SER A 62 14.63 -1.56 -11.24
CA SER A 62 13.97 -2.09 -10.04
C SER A 62 14.92 -2.57 -8.93
N GLY A 63 16.23 -2.55 -9.16
CA GLY A 63 17.20 -3.02 -8.17
C GLY A 63 18.25 -1.97 -7.83
N LEU A 64 18.26 -1.50 -6.57
CA LEU A 64 19.36 -0.72 -6.00
C LEU A 64 20.28 -1.69 -5.25
N ALA A 65 21.53 -1.79 -5.68
CA ALA A 65 22.54 -2.54 -4.94
C ALA A 65 22.99 -1.71 -3.73
N LEU A 66 22.76 -2.21 -2.52
CA LEU A 66 23.26 -1.66 -1.28
C LEU A 66 24.32 -2.60 -0.73
N ASN A 67 25.56 -2.12 -0.58
CA ASN A 67 26.64 -2.89 0.03
C ASN A 67 26.67 -2.66 1.54
N PHE A 68 26.39 -3.71 2.32
CA PHE A 68 26.51 -3.69 3.76
C PHE A 68 27.57 -4.71 4.21
N GLY A 69 28.72 -4.23 4.64
CA GLY A 69 29.78 -5.08 5.20
C GLY A 69 30.32 -6.13 4.23
N GLY A 70 30.37 -5.84 2.92
CA GLY A 70 30.84 -6.76 1.90
C GLY A 70 29.77 -7.67 1.30
N THR A 71 28.50 -7.54 1.73
CA THR A 71 27.36 -8.28 1.16
C THR A 71 26.50 -7.31 0.35
N ASP A 72 26.27 -7.62 -0.91
CA ASP A 72 25.35 -6.86 -1.77
C ASP A 72 23.91 -7.27 -1.53
N ILE A 73 23.10 -6.32 -1.07
CA ILE A 73 21.65 -6.48 -0.91
C ILE A 73 20.97 -5.71 -2.03
N TYR A 74 20.20 -6.38 -2.86
CA TYR A 74 19.45 -5.76 -3.93
C TYR A 74 18.08 -5.33 -3.41
N VAL A 75 17.87 -4.03 -3.29
CA VAL A 75 16.58 -3.45 -2.87
C VAL A 75 15.75 -3.15 -4.10
N THR A 76 14.59 -3.80 -4.20
CA THR A 76 13.67 -3.59 -5.32
C THR A 76 12.69 -2.47 -4.99
N VAL A 77 12.72 -1.40 -5.77
CA VAL A 77 11.71 -0.33 -5.70
C VAL A 77 10.58 -0.64 -6.68
N TYR A 78 9.36 -0.75 -6.17
CA TYR A 78 8.16 -1.02 -6.96
C TYR A 78 7.15 0.12 -6.84
N PRO A 79 7.22 1.14 -7.72
CA PRO A 79 6.42 2.37 -7.61
C PRO A 79 4.91 2.16 -7.51
N PRO A 80 4.29 1.16 -8.17
CA PRO A 80 2.86 0.89 -8.02
C PRO A 80 2.42 0.74 -6.56
N LEU A 81 3.24 0.10 -5.73
CA LEU A 81 2.91 -0.15 -4.33
C LEU A 81 2.82 1.15 -3.50
N ILE A 82 3.60 2.18 -3.86
CA ILE A 82 3.56 3.50 -3.22
C ILE A 82 2.14 4.09 -3.34
N PHE A 83 1.61 4.17 -4.56
CA PHE A 83 0.28 4.71 -4.83
C PHE A 83 -0.81 3.88 -4.16
N CYS A 84 -0.71 2.54 -4.30
CA CYS A 84 -1.71 1.63 -3.72
C CYS A 84 -1.73 1.72 -2.19
N THR A 85 -0.57 1.85 -1.54
CA THR A 85 -0.48 2.02 -0.07
C THR A 85 -1.17 3.31 0.38
N ILE A 86 -0.96 4.43 -0.32
CA ILE A 86 -1.62 5.70 -0.03
C ILE A 86 -3.15 5.56 -0.15
N TRP A 87 -3.63 4.94 -1.22
CA TRP A 87 -5.06 4.70 -1.42
C TRP A 87 -5.66 3.83 -0.32
N VAL A 88 -4.97 2.76 0.08
CA VAL A 88 -5.42 1.87 1.17
C VAL A 88 -5.57 2.64 2.47
N ILE A 89 -4.58 3.45 2.82
CA ILE A 89 -4.57 4.17 4.10
C ILE A 89 -5.63 5.29 4.12
N TRP A 90 -5.82 6.02 3.03
CA TRP A 90 -6.78 7.14 2.98
C TRP A 90 -8.22 6.72 2.69
N PHE A 91 -8.43 5.70 1.85
CA PHE A 91 -9.77 5.34 1.34
C PHE A 91 -10.17 3.90 1.63
N GLY A 92 -9.24 3.08 2.09
CA GLY A 92 -9.48 1.70 2.48
C GLY A 92 -9.03 0.66 1.45
N PHE A 93 -9.03 -0.59 1.88
CA PHE A 93 -8.39 -1.72 1.20
C PHE A 93 -8.75 -1.85 -0.29
N TRP A 94 -10.03 -1.81 -0.62
CA TRP A 94 -10.47 -2.05 -2.01
C TRP A 94 -9.99 -1.02 -3.03
N TRP A 95 -9.70 0.20 -2.58
CA TRP A 95 -9.17 1.25 -3.44
C TRP A 95 -7.72 0.99 -3.90
N GLY A 96 -6.90 0.40 -3.06
CA GLY A 96 -5.54 0.01 -3.40
C GLY A 96 -5.42 -1.41 -3.94
N PHE A 97 -6.33 -2.33 -3.51
CA PHE A 97 -6.31 -3.73 -3.92
C PHE A 97 -6.38 -3.91 -5.43
N VAL A 98 -7.36 -3.30 -6.09
CA VAL A 98 -7.58 -3.52 -7.52
C VAL A 98 -6.42 -3.00 -8.37
N PRO A 99 -5.91 -1.76 -8.18
CA PRO A 99 -4.72 -1.31 -8.90
C PRO A 99 -3.48 -2.15 -8.63
N ALA A 100 -3.22 -2.56 -7.37
CA ALA A 100 -2.10 -3.40 -7.02
C ALA A 100 -2.19 -4.77 -7.71
N TYR A 101 -3.33 -5.44 -7.59
CA TYR A 101 -3.56 -6.75 -8.18
C TYR A 101 -3.39 -6.72 -9.72
N LEU A 102 -4.02 -5.75 -10.40
CA LEU A 102 -3.96 -5.67 -11.85
C LEU A 102 -2.56 -5.29 -12.35
N ALA A 103 -1.88 -4.36 -11.67
CA ALA A 103 -0.51 -4.00 -12.04
C ALA A 103 0.44 -5.20 -11.92
N THR A 104 0.37 -5.92 -10.81
CA THR A 104 1.21 -7.10 -10.56
C THR A 104 0.85 -8.27 -11.47
N LEU A 105 -0.45 -8.44 -11.82
CA LEU A 105 -0.88 -9.45 -12.79
C LEU A 105 -0.32 -9.17 -14.19
N VAL A 106 -0.45 -7.94 -14.67
CA VAL A 106 0.09 -7.54 -15.98
C VAL A 106 1.61 -7.71 -16.01
N LEU A 107 2.29 -7.32 -14.93
CA LEU A 107 3.72 -7.49 -14.76
C LEU A 107 4.13 -8.96 -14.85
N ALA A 108 3.45 -9.84 -14.12
CA ALA A 108 3.72 -11.27 -14.09
C ALA A 108 3.56 -11.92 -15.47
N LEU A 109 2.46 -11.59 -16.16
CA LEU A 109 2.20 -12.08 -17.52
C LEU A 109 3.25 -11.58 -18.51
N TYR A 110 3.64 -10.29 -18.41
CA TYR A 110 4.68 -9.71 -19.27
C TYR A 110 6.05 -10.36 -19.03
N SER A 111 6.33 -10.74 -17.77
CA SER A 111 7.58 -11.44 -17.39
C SER A 111 7.61 -12.92 -17.79
N GLY A 112 6.56 -13.43 -18.44
CA GLY A 112 6.50 -14.82 -18.90
C GLY A 112 6.09 -15.84 -17.83
N ILE A 113 5.62 -15.41 -16.66
CA ILE A 113 5.07 -16.31 -15.65
C ILE A 113 3.80 -16.99 -16.22
N PRO A 114 3.64 -18.32 -16.10
CA PRO A 114 2.44 -19.00 -16.58
C PRO A 114 1.15 -18.40 -15.99
N PRO A 115 0.03 -18.33 -16.74
CA PRO A 115 -1.16 -17.59 -16.34
C PRO A 115 -1.72 -17.94 -14.95
N LEU A 116 -1.76 -19.21 -14.59
CA LEU A 116 -2.23 -19.64 -13.27
C LEU A 116 -1.33 -19.11 -12.13
N TRP A 117 -0.01 -19.20 -12.33
CA TRP A 117 0.96 -18.66 -11.38
C TRP A 117 0.94 -17.13 -11.33
N SER A 118 0.67 -16.46 -12.47
CA SER A 118 0.50 -15.01 -12.54
C SER A 118 -0.70 -14.55 -11.71
N LEU A 119 -1.82 -15.26 -11.76
CA LEU A 119 -2.99 -14.97 -10.92
C LEU A 119 -2.68 -15.09 -9.43
N LEU A 120 -1.93 -16.11 -9.03
CA LEU A 120 -1.50 -16.29 -7.63
C LEU A 120 -0.48 -15.23 -7.22
N PHE A 121 0.51 -14.98 -8.07
CA PHE A 121 1.54 -13.96 -7.87
C PHE A 121 0.94 -12.57 -7.64
N ALA A 122 -0.12 -12.23 -8.39
CA ALA A 122 -0.80 -10.96 -8.31
C ALA A 122 -1.44 -10.69 -6.92
N PHE A 123 -1.65 -11.70 -6.08
CA PHE A 123 -2.13 -11.51 -4.71
C PHE A 123 -1.04 -11.10 -3.72
N ALA A 124 0.24 -11.18 -4.06
CA ALA A 124 1.33 -10.89 -3.14
C ALA A 124 1.26 -9.44 -2.61
N ASP A 125 1.21 -8.44 -3.49
CA ASP A 125 1.09 -7.03 -3.09
C ASP A 125 -0.18 -6.73 -2.31
N PRO A 126 -1.38 -7.18 -2.74
CA PRO A 126 -2.60 -7.12 -1.94
C PRO A 126 -2.51 -7.73 -0.55
N LEU A 127 -1.77 -8.81 -0.35
CA LEU A 127 -1.55 -9.38 0.99
C LEU A 127 -0.80 -8.40 1.91
N GLY A 128 0.26 -7.78 1.40
CA GLY A 128 0.98 -6.73 2.12
C GLY A 128 0.09 -5.53 2.46
N LEU A 129 -0.73 -5.08 1.50
CA LEU A 129 -1.69 -4.00 1.68
C LEU A 129 -2.81 -4.35 2.67
N ALA A 130 -3.22 -5.63 2.73
CA ALA A 130 -4.22 -6.10 3.70
C ALA A 130 -3.72 -5.96 5.14
N VAL A 131 -2.44 -6.21 5.40
CA VAL A 131 -1.84 -6.00 6.73
C VAL A 131 -1.97 -4.54 7.17
N LEU A 132 -1.65 -3.59 6.29
CA LEU A 132 -1.83 -2.16 6.56
C LEU A 132 -3.30 -1.81 6.82
N ALA A 133 -4.20 -2.27 5.95
CA ALA A 133 -5.63 -2.00 6.08
C ALA A 133 -6.22 -2.57 7.38
N LEU A 134 -5.86 -3.80 7.73
CA LEU A 134 -6.32 -4.46 8.96
C LEU A 134 -5.73 -3.79 10.20
N GLY A 135 -4.45 -3.43 10.18
CA GLY A 135 -3.79 -2.73 11.27
C GLY A 135 -4.47 -1.40 11.58
N TYR A 136 -4.66 -0.53 10.59
CA TYR A 136 -5.35 0.75 10.77
C TYR A 136 -6.84 0.60 11.10
N ARG A 137 -7.46 -0.53 10.75
CA ARG A 137 -8.83 -0.84 11.19
C ARG A 137 -8.90 -1.31 12.64
N ALA A 138 -7.91 -2.09 13.08
CA ALA A 138 -7.87 -2.64 14.43
C ALA A 138 -7.46 -1.59 15.47
N ILE A 139 -6.47 -0.76 15.13
CA ILE A 139 -5.94 0.29 16.01
C ILE A 139 -6.16 1.63 15.32
N PRO A 140 -7.09 2.47 15.82
CA PRO A 140 -7.48 3.72 15.17
C PRO A 140 -6.46 4.84 15.44
N LEU A 141 -5.20 4.62 15.03
CA LEU A 141 -4.17 5.66 15.05
C LEU A 141 -4.31 6.57 13.81
N SER A 142 -3.94 7.83 14.00
CA SER A 142 -3.99 8.79 12.91
C SER A 142 -2.94 8.49 11.84
N PRO A 143 -3.32 8.42 10.55
CA PRO A 143 -2.37 8.17 9.47
C PRO A 143 -1.52 9.38 9.09
N ASP A 144 -1.64 10.52 9.80
CA ASP A 144 -0.86 11.73 9.53
C ASP A 144 0.56 11.69 10.11
N LEU A 145 0.91 10.61 10.81
CA LEU A 145 2.25 10.33 11.34
C LEU A 145 2.85 11.47 12.20
N ARG A 146 1.99 12.22 12.92
CA ARG A 146 2.43 13.37 13.75
C ARG A 146 2.90 12.96 15.14
N THR A 147 2.54 11.78 15.61
CA THR A 147 2.93 11.27 16.93
C THR A 147 3.92 10.13 16.77
N LEU A 148 4.83 9.96 17.75
CA LEU A 148 5.77 8.85 17.75
C LEU A 148 5.06 7.50 17.62
N ASN A 149 3.95 7.33 18.34
CA ASN A 149 3.17 6.09 18.30
C ASN A 149 2.62 5.81 16.89
N SER A 150 2.13 6.85 16.18
CA SER A 150 1.64 6.67 14.80
C SER A 150 2.76 6.35 13.81
N ILE A 151 3.95 6.93 14.02
CA ILE A 151 5.15 6.62 13.21
C ILE A 151 5.58 5.17 13.45
N LEU A 152 5.77 4.79 14.71
CA LEU A 152 6.19 3.42 15.07
C LEU A 152 5.18 2.37 14.58
N PHE A 153 3.90 2.68 14.68
CA PHE A 153 2.84 1.80 14.18
C PHE A 153 2.89 1.65 12.66
N PHE A 154 3.08 2.75 11.92
CA PHE A 154 3.23 2.70 10.47
C PHE A 154 4.47 1.91 10.05
N VAL A 155 5.60 2.11 10.73
CA VAL A 155 6.83 1.34 10.49
C VAL A 155 6.60 -0.15 10.73
N LEU A 156 5.97 -0.51 11.85
CA LEU A 156 5.65 -1.90 12.19
C LEU A 156 4.73 -2.55 11.15
N LEU A 157 3.67 -1.84 10.74
CA LEU A 157 2.76 -2.35 9.72
C LEU A 157 3.43 -2.46 8.35
N SER A 158 4.31 -1.51 7.99
CA SER A 158 5.09 -1.55 6.76
C SER A 158 6.08 -2.71 6.77
N PHE A 159 6.69 -2.99 7.90
CA PHE A 159 7.59 -4.12 8.10
C PHE A 159 6.84 -5.45 7.91
N ILE A 160 5.75 -5.66 8.64
CA ILE A 160 4.96 -6.89 8.55
C ILE A 160 4.32 -7.01 7.15
N GLY A 161 3.75 -5.92 6.63
CA GLY A 161 3.16 -5.87 5.30
C GLY A 161 4.18 -6.19 4.19
N GLY A 162 5.42 -5.72 4.33
CA GLY A 162 6.52 -6.05 3.44
C GLY A 162 6.83 -7.55 3.41
N ILE A 163 6.86 -8.20 4.58
CA ILE A 163 7.06 -9.66 4.67
C ILE A 163 5.99 -10.42 3.88
N PHE A 164 4.71 -10.06 4.05
CA PHE A 164 3.61 -10.71 3.33
C PHE A 164 3.59 -10.33 1.85
N GLY A 165 3.83 -9.07 1.50
CA GLY A 165 3.88 -8.60 0.11
C GLY A 165 5.01 -9.24 -0.69
N SER A 166 6.15 -9.50 -0.07
CA SER A 166 7.28 -10.18 -0.72
C SER A 166 7.08 -11.69 -0.93
N SER A 167 5.97 -12.27 -0.46
CA SER A 167 5.64 -13.69 -0.69
C SER A 167 5.58 -14.08 -2.18
N GLY A 168 5.34 -13.12 -3.08
CA GLY A 168 5.45 -13.33 -4.52
C GLY A 168 6.82 -13.82 -4.98
N SER A 169 7.89 -13.54 -4.24
CA SER A 169 9.24 -14.01 -4.53
C SER A 169 9.32 -15.55 -4.62
N PHE A 170 8.54 -16.27 -3.81
CA PHE A 170 8.50 -17.74 -3.85
C PHE A 170 7.92 -18.25 -5.17
N ILE A 171 6.90 -17.60 -5.70
CA ILE A 171 6.31 -17.93 -7.01
C ILE A 171 7.30 -17.58 -8.12
N TRP A 172 7.91 -16.38 -8.04
CA TRP A 172 8.91 -15.93 -9.00
C TRP A 172 10.08 -16.90 -9.11
N THR A 173 10.67 -17.28 -7.98
CA THR A 173 11.82 -18.21 -7.94
C THR A 173 11.45 -19.60 -8.40
N HIS A 174 10.27 -20.10 -8.02
CA HIS A 174 9.76 -21.40 -8.48
C HIS A 174 9.57 -21.43 -9.99
N THR A 175 8.93 -20.42 -10.57
CA THR A 175 8.66 -20.37 -12.02
C THR A 175 9.91 -20.15 -12.86
N ASN A 176 10.94 -19.51 -12.32
CA ASN A 176 12.23 -19.29 -12.96
C ASN A 176 13.28 -20.36 -12.60
N GLN A 177 12.91 -21.40 -11.85
CA GLN A 177 13.78 -22.53 -11.46
C GLN A 177 15.07 -22.07 -10.74
N LEU A 178 14.98 -21.03 -9.91
CA LEU A 178 16.10 -20.46 -9.18
C LEU A 178 16.44 -21.29 -7.93
N GLY A 179 17.68 -21.18 -7.45
CA GLY A 179 18.14 -21.90 -6.27
C GLY A 179 17.59 -21.35 -4.94
N VAL A 180 17.75 -22.13 -3.86
CA VAL A 180 17.23 -21.74 -2.52
C VAL A 180 17.88 -20.44 -2.02
N TYR A 181 19.14 -20.20 -2.30
CA TYR A 181 19.82 -18.96 -1.92
C TYR A 181 19.24 -17.73 -2.64
N ASP A 182 18.82 -17.90 -3.90
CA ASP A 182 18.18 -16.83 -4.68
C ASP A 182 16.81 -16.48 -4.10
N VAL A 183 16.06 -17.47 -3.59
CA VAL A 183 14.78 -17.25 -2.91
C VAL A 183 14.92 -16.25 -1.77
N TYR A 184 15.89 -16.49 -0.88
CA TYR A 184 16.12 -15.61 0.27
C TYR A 184 16.57 -14.20 -0.15
N ALA A 185 17.49 -14.11 -1.11
CA ALA A 185 18.02 -12.84 -1.60
C ALA A 185 16.91 -11.99 -2.25
N ILE A 186 16.09 -12.61 -3.11
CA ILE A 186 14.96 -11.92 -3.78
C ILE A 186 13.90 -11.53 -2.76
N TRP A 187 13.53 -12.43 -1.86
CA TRP A 187 12.55 -12.16 -0.81
C TRP A 187 12.97 -10.98 0.09
N GLN A 188 14.22 -10.99 0.56
CA GLN A 188 14.77 -9.91 1.36
C GLN A 188 14.80 -8.60 0.58
N GLY A 189 15.23 -8.62 -0.68
CA GLY A 189 15.29 -7.45 -1.53
C GLY A 189 13.92 -6.80 -1.74
N TRP A 190 12.90 -7.61 -1.95
CA TRP A 190 11.52 -7.13 -2.12
C TRP A 190 10.92 -6.60 -0.81
N TRP A 191 11.13 -7.31 0.29
CA TRP A 191 10.68 -6.89 1.60
C TRP A 191 11.33 -5.59 2.06
N LEU A 192 12.65 -5.48 1.98
CA LEU A 192 13.38 -4.26 2.30
C LEU A 192 12.97 -3.11 1.37
N GLY A 193 12.79 -3.39 0.09
CA GLY A 193 12.30 -2.42 -0.88
C GLY A 193 10.93 -1.89 -0.51
N ALA A 194 9.99 -2.76 -0.16
CA ALA A 194 8.66 -2.37 0.29
C ALA A 194 8.69 -1.52 1.56
N LEU A 195 9.54 -1.87 2.53
CA LEU A 195 9.72 -1.08 3.75
C LEU A 195 10.32 0.30 3.45
N LEU A 196 11.43 0.36 2.72
CA LEU A 196 12.12 1.61 2.41
C LEU A 196 11.26 2.55 1.58
N GLN A 197 10.56 2.06 0.56
CA GLN A 197 9.69 2.91 -0.25
C GLN A 197 8.52 3.47 0.57
N ASN A 198 7.96 2.70 1.52
CA ASN A 198 6.94 3.20 2.43
C ASN A 198 7.49 4.32 3.33
N LEU A 199 8.71 4.18 3.84
CA LEU A 199 9.32 5.19 4.70
C LEU A 199 9.74 6.45 3.92
N ILE A 200 10.32 6.27 2.73
CA ILE A 200 10.89 7.38 1.95
C ILE A 200 9.81 8.14 1.16
N PHE A 201 8.82 7.43 0.60
CA PHE A 201 7.84 8.05 -0.30
C PHE A 201 6.44 8.14 0.32
N VAL A 202 5.94 7.06 0.95
CA VAL A 202 4.59 7.06 1.49
C VAL A 202 4.47 7.91 2.75
N ALA A 203 5.41 7.77 3.69
CA ALA A 203 5.35 8.51 4.95
C ALA A 203 5.31 10.04 4.78
N PRO A 204 6.17 10.69 3.95
CA PRO A 204 6.07 12.13 3.70
C PRO A 204 4.73 12.54 3.07
N VAL A 205 4.20 11.74 2.13
CA VAL A 205 2.89 12.01 1.52
C VAL A 205 1.77 11.93 2.56
N LEU A 206 1.82 10.97 3.47
CA LEU A 206 0.86 10.87 4.58
C LEU A 206 0.97 12.05 5.54
N MET A 207 2.18 12.46 5.91
CA MET A 207 2.42 13.62 6.80
C MET A 207 1.85 14.91 6.22
N LEU A 208 2.07 15.15 4.93
CA LEU A 208 1.65 16.37 4.26
C LEU A 208 0.18 16.34 3.82
N GLY A 209 -0.27 15.21 3.29
CA GLY A 209 -1.57 15.08 2.61
C GLY A 209 -2.73 14.71 3.53
N SER A 210 -2.50 13.95 4.62
CA SER A 210 -3.60 13.40 5.43
C SER A 210 -4.52 14.47 6.02
N ALA A 211 -4.00 15.65 6.38
CA ALA A 211 -4.82 16.75 6.90
C ALA A 211 -5.77 17.32 5.83
N ALA A 212 -5.33 17.40 4.58
CA ALA A 212 -6.14 17.85 3.46
C ALA A 212 -7.23 16.83 3.12
N VAL A 213 -6.85 15.54 3.05
CA VAL A 213 -7.79 14.44 2.80
C VAL A 213 -8.84 14.36 3.89
N LYS A 214 -8.48 14.44 5.17
CA LYS A 214 -9.43 14.46 6.29
C LYS A 214 -10.40 15.64 6.20
N ARG A 215 -9.91 16.86 5.85
CA ARG A 215 -10.78 18.03 5.64
C ARG A 215 -11.76 17.82 4.50
N TRP A 216 -11.27 17.28 3.39
CA TRP A 216 -12.09 16.95 2.23
C TRP A 216 -13.17 15.90 2.57
N GLN A 217 -12.82 14.88 3.33
CA GLN A 217 -13.73 13.82 3.79
C GLN A 217 -14.82 14.38 4.73
N ARG A 218 -14.45 15.24 5.72
CA ARG A 218 -15.41 15.86 6.66
C ARG A 218 -16.42 16.80 5.97
N ALA A 219 -15.98 17.52 4.95
CA ALA A 219 -16.87 18.42 4.21
C ALA A 219 -17.97 17.69 3.42
N ARG A 220 -17.96 16.36 3.38
CA ARG A 220 -18.86 15.50 2.59
C ARG A 220 -19.62 14.47 3.44
N GLN A 221 -19.48 14.52 4.75
CA GLN A 221 -20.30 13.82 5.73
C GLN A 221 -21.48 14.68 6.18
#